data_58c911bb9d0284816149220bdbef38d1
#
_entry.id   58c911bb9d0284816149220bdbef38d1
#
_cell.length_a   1.000
_cell.length_b   1.000
_cell.length_c   1.000
_cell.angle_alpha   90.00
_cell.angle_beta   90.00
_cell.angle_gamma   90.00
#
_symmetry.space_group_name_H-M   'P 1'
#
loop_
_entity.id
_entity.type
_entity.pdbx_description
1 polymer ?
#
loop_
_entity_poly.entity_id
_entity_poly.type
_entity_poly.pdbx_seq_one_letter_code
_entity_poly.pdbx_strand_id
1 'polypeptide(L)'
;MKYIIIFLFLTTIFFIPSYAQNESNPSLILETIEIPPNDFNTVARDTIIIEFEKPHTISWQVTIRNDLMYANPDGNAAIRFYDLTDPDKFIEIGMGSPPQEKFWVAAQIPDDTGYVVIHSKLERGWIPEKLQILAYTEKAGLTVNNGERIVTSNLDIGSFQIGSYSVFGMESSTDPPAVNSGKFVIEFMSGDPTQNQLALFPFFLAGGIGVIVTILLVTKKRN
;
A
#
# COMPACT_ATOMS: atom_id res chain seq x y z
N MET A 1 -44.84 31.42 12.17
CA MET A 1 -43.92 31.27 11.04
C MET A 1 -42.47 30.92 11.40
N LYS A 2 -41.90 31.39 12.52
CA LYS A 2 -40.47 31.09 12.87
C LYS A 2 -40.16 29.62 13.21
N TYR A 3 -41.11 28.85 13.68
CA TYR A 3 -40.93 27.43 14.05
C TYR A 3 -41.08 26.47 12.87
N ILE A 4 -41.77 26.87 11.81
CA ILE A 4 -41.98 26.07 10.59
C ILE A 4 -40.66 25.94 9.83
N ILE A 5 -39.85 27.01 9.78
CA ILE A 5 -38.55 27.00 9.07
C ILE A 5 -37.55 26.08 9.78
N ILE A 6 -37.54 26.04 11.10
CA ILE A 6 -36.64 25.14 11.89
C ILE A 6 -37.05 23.68 11.69
N PHE A 7 -38.35 23.40 11.62
CA PHE A 7 -38.86 22.05 11.40
C PHE A 7 -38.56 21.56 9.97
N LEU A 8 -38.64 22.43 8.98
CA LEU A 8 -38.28 22.09 7.59
C LEU A 8 -36.76 21.81 7.44
N PHE A 9 -35.92 22.52 8.20
CA PHE A 9 -34.47 22.31 8.17
C PHE A 9 -34.08 21.01 8.90
N LEU A 10 -34.78 20.64 9.98
CA LEU A 10 -34.54 19.38 10.67
C LEU A 10 -35.03 18.18 9.84
N THR A 11 -36.14 18.31 9.11
CA THR A 11 -36.66 17.23 8.26
C THR A 11 -35.82 17.01 7.01
N THR A 12 -35.18 18.05 6.45
CA THR A 12 -34.24 17.88 5.32
C THR A 12 -32.94 17.18 5.72
N ILE A 13 -32.55 17.25 7.00
CA ILE A 13 -31.37 16.49 7.50
C ILE A 13 -31.70 15.01 7.65
N PHE A 14 -32.97 14.65 7.95
CA PHE A 14 -33.39 13.26 8.08
C PHE A 14 -33.86 12.59 6.78
N PHE A 15 -34.12 13.36 5.71
CA PHE A 15 -34.45 12.85 4.38
C PHE A 15 -33.23 12.87 3.44
N ILE A 16 -32.04 12.60 3.93
CA ILE A 16 -30.94 12.18 3.06
C ILE A 16 -31.34 10.77 2.59
N PRO A 17 -31.70 10.61 1.31
CA PRO A 17 -32.14 9.30 0.84
C PRO A 17 -30.99 8.32 1.05
N SER A 18 -31.37 7.19 1.60
CA SER A 18 -30.57 5.96 1.77
C SER A 18 -30.10 5.37 0.43
N TYR A 19 -29.85 6.18 -0.59
CA TYR A 19 -29.40 5.78 -1.92
C TYR A 19 -27.92 5.40 -1.97
N ALA A 20 -27.19 5.57 -0.85
CA ALA A 20 -25.77 5.24 -0.78
C ALA A 20 -25.48 3.81 -0.26
N GLN A 21 -26.49 2.96 -0.09
CA GLN A 21 -26.28 1.66 0.58
C GLN A 21 -26.22 0.45 -0.33
N ASN A 22 -26.13 0.60 -1.65
CA ASN A 22 -26.09 -0.57 -2.55
C ASN A 22 -24.95 -0.59 -3.57
N GLU A 23 -23.99 0.31 -3.47
CA GLU A 23 -22.67 0.02 -4.01
C GLU A 23 -21.82 -0.42 -2.84
N SER A 24 -21.33 -1.65 -2.88
CA SER A 24 -20.30 -2.15 -1.96
C SER A 24 -19.10 -1.22 -2.11
N ASN A 25 -19.05 -0.16 -1.29
CA ASN A 25 -17.83 0.63 -1.17
C ASN A 25 -16.73 -0.39 -0.85
N PRO A 26 -15.68 -0.49 -1.67
CA PRO A 26 -14.57 -1.37 -1.35
C PRO A 26 -14.06 -0.95 0.03
N SER A 27 -14.36 -1.78 1.02
CA SER A 27 -13.93 -1.53 2.39
C SER A 27 -12.42 -1.42 2.37
N LEU A 28 -11.87 -0.37 2.96
CA LEU A 28 -10.43 -0.25 3.13
C LEU A 28 -9.93 -1.50 3.86
N ILE A 29 -9.08 -2.28 3.20
CA ILE A 29 -8.43 -3.45 3.79
C ILE A 29 -7.10 -2.98 4.32
N LEU A 30 -6.88 -3.19 5.62
CA LEU A 30 -5.60 -2.99 6.28
C LEU A 30 -5.13 -4.34 6.78
N GLU A 31 -3.94 -4.74 6.37
CA GLU A 31 -3.32 -6.00 6.78
C GLU A 31 -1.85 -5.76 7.12
N THR A 32 -1.36 -6.41 8.17
CA THR A 32 0.04 -6.35 8.59
C THR A 32 0.58 -7.77 8.68
N ILE A 33 1.70 -8.01 8.00
CA ILE A 33 2.38 -9.30 7.98
C ILE A 33 3.80 -9.10 8.50
N GLU A 34 4.19 -9.89 9.50
CA GLU A 34 5.57 -10.01 9.94
C GLU A 34 6.16 -11.28 9.31
N ILE A 35 7.20 -11.11 8.49
CA ILE A 35 7.87 -12.21 7.81
C ILE A 35 9.03 -12.69 8.69
N PRO A 36 9.10 -13.98 9.01
CA PRO A 36 10.20 -14.56 9.76
C PRO A 36 11.54 -14.34 9.04
N PRO A 37 12.61 -13.91 9.75
CA PRO A 37 13.89 -13.63 9.12
C PRO A 37 14.49 -14.84 8.38
N ASN A 38 14.24 -16.07 8.86
CA ASN A 38 14.75 -17.27 8.21
C ASN A 38 14.16 -17.56 6.83
N ASP A 39 12.99 -16.99 6.50
CA ASP A 39 12.37 -17.16 5.18
C ASP A 39 13.22 -16.52 4.08
N PHE A 40 14.01 -15.51 4.43
CA PHE A 40 14.97 -14.90 3.50
C PHE A 40 16.21 -15.75 3.22
N ASN A 41 16.45 -16.82 3.98
CA ASN A 41 17.54 -17.76 3.73
C ASN A 41 17.17 -18.83 2.69
N THR A 42 16.44 -18.43 1.67
CA THR A 42 15.92 -19.28 0.59
C THR A 42 16.32 -18.66 -0.76
N VAL A 43 16.52 -19.51 -1.75
CA VAL A 43 16.79 -19.10 -3.15
C VAL A 43 15.46 -18.82 -3.85
N ALA A 44 15.43 -17.84 -4.74
CA ALA A 44 14.22 -17.42 -5.45
C ALA A 44 13.41 -18.55 -6.12
N ARG A 45 14.08 -19.58 -6.68
CA ARG A 45 13.42 -20.73 -7.32
C ARG A 45 12.78 -21.73 -6.35
N ASP A 46 13.21 -21.70 -5.08
CA ASP A 46 12.82 -22.66 -4.05
C ASP A 46 11.83 -22.02 -3.05
N THR A 47 11.33 -20.82 -3.36
CA THR A 47 10.42 -20.08 -2.49
C THR A 47 9.03 -20.70 -2.45
N ILE A 48 8.37 -20.56 -1.31
CA ILE A 48 6.96 -20.88 -1.16
C ILE A 48 6.14 -19.63 -1.48
N ILE A 49 5.13 -19.78 -2.32
CA ILE A 49 4.14 -18.74 -2.58
C ILE A 49 3.06 -18.82 -1.51
N ILE A 50 2.81 -17.70 -0.83
CA ILE A 50 1.84 -17.56 0.25
C ILE A 50 0.69 -16.73 -0.26
N GLU A 51 -0.51 -17.30 -0.27
CA GLU A 51 -1.74 -16.60 -0.71
C GLU A 51 -2.28 -15.71 0.41
N PHE A 52 -2.82 -14.55 0.03
CA PHE A 52 -3.58 -13.69 0.94
C PHE A 52 -5.00 -14.26 1.15
N GLU A 53 -5.51 -14.20 2.37
CA GLU A 53 -6.91 -14.53 2.63
C GLU A 53 -7.86 -13.61 1.87
N LYS A 54 -7.45 -12.35 1.70
CA LYS A 54 -8.18 -11.32 0.97
C LYS A 54 -7.23 -10.65 -0.01
N PRO A 55 -7.41 -10.87 -1.33
CA PRO A 55 -6.56 -10.22 -2.32
C PRO A 55 -6.71 -8.69 -2.29
N HIS A 56 -5.61 -8.00 -2.59
CA HIS A 56 -5.56 -6.55 -2.64
C HIS A 56 -5.83 -6.07 -4.08
N THR A 57 -7.09 -5.69 -4.32
CA THR A 57 -7.62 -5.33 -5.63
C THR A 57 -7.76 -3.82 -5.80
N ILE A 58 -7.92 -3.35 -7.04
CA ILE A 58 -8.25 -1.97 -7.48
C ILE A 58 -7.07 -1.00 -7.30
N SER A 59 -6.83 -0.55 -6.07
CA SER A 59 -5.67 0.26 -5.69
C SER A 59 -5.12 -0.26 -4.38
N TRP A 60 -3.81 -0.22 -4.27
CA TRP A 60 -3.15 -0.70 -3.07
C TRP A 60 -1.87 0.08 -2.77
N GLN A 61 -1.51 0.09 -1.52
CA GLN A 61 -0.22 0.55 -1.03
C GLN A 61 0.38 -0.52 -0.14
N VAL A 62 1.65 -0.79 -0.38
CA VAL A 62 2.48 -1.67 0.43
C VAL A 62 3.55 -0.82 1.08
N THR A 63 3.65 -0.90 2.39
CA THR A 63 4.70 -0.27 3.18
C THR A 63 5.58 -1.34 3.76
N ILE A 64 6.89 -1.25 3.53
CA ILE A 64 7.88 -2.22 3.97
C ILE A 64 8.77 -1.57 5.03
N ARG A 65 8.92 -2.25 6.18
CA ARG A 65 9.92 -1.93 7.19
C ARG A 65 10.89 -3.09 7.30
N ASN A 66 12.15 -2.81 6.98
CA ASN A 66 13.22 -3.78 6.99
C ASN A 66 14.20 -3.47 8.14
N ASP A 67 14.00 -4.14 9.25
CA ASP A 67 14.88 -4.09 10.44
C ASP A 67 15.67 -5.40 10.58
N LEU A 68 16.00 -6.07 9.45
CA LEU A 68 16.74 -7.33 9.44
C LEU A 68 18.22 -7.11 9.78
N MET A 69 18.77 -8.07 10.49
CA MET A 69 20.21 -8.20 10.73
C MET A 69 20.76 -9.21 9.73
N TYR A 70 21.44 -8.71 8.72
CA TYR A 70 22.00 -9.52 7.65
C TYR A 70 23.19 -10.33 8.15
N ALA A 71 23.32 -11.55 7.65
CA ALA A 71 24.35 -12.50 8.05
C ALA A 71 25.67 -12.29 7.30
N ASN A 72 25.61 -11.70 6.11
CA ASN A 72 26.77 -11.46 5.26
C ASN A 72 26.57 -10.21 4.37
N PRO A 73 27.64 -9.62 3.83
CA PRO A 73 27.57 -8.42 2.99
C PRO A 73 26.78 -8.61 1.68
N ASP A 74 26.69 -9.82 1.17
CA ASP A 74 25.98 -10.13 -0.07
C ASP A 74 24.53 -10.62 0.18
N GLY A 75 24.12 -10.67 1.45
CA GLY A 75 22.77 -11.06 1.84
C GLY A 75 21.73 -10.06 1.33
N ASN A 76 20.59 -10.58 0.92
CA ASN A 76 19.48 -9.78 0.43
C ASN A 76 18.19 -10.10 1.21
N ALA A 77 17.25 -9.17 1.17
CA ALA A 77 15.85 -9.41 1.50
C ALA A 77 15.03 -8.99 0.28
N ALA A 78 14.51 -9.97 -0.43
CA ALA A 78 13.69 -9.74 -1.61
C ALA A 78 12.28 -10.30 -1.41
N ILE A 79 11.30 -9.59 -1.92
CA ILE A 79 9.90 -10.00 -1.93
C ILE A 79 9.33 -9.86 -3.34
N ARG A 80 8.53 -10.85 -3.73
CA ARG A 80 7.69 -10.82 -4.92
C ARG A 80 6.25 -10.76 -4.53
N PHE A 81 5.51 -9.87 -5.17
CA PHE A 81 4.06 -9.80 -5.13
C PHE A 81 3.54 -10.30 -6.45
N TYR A 82 2.70 -11.32 -6.43
CA TYR A 82 2.15 -11.95 -7.62
C TYR A 82 0.76 -11.44 -7.92
N ASP A 83 0.45 -11.28 -9.21
CA ASP A 83 -0.89 -10.91 -9.64
C ASP A 83 -1.89 -12.01 -9.33
N LEU A 84 -3.10 -11.62 -8.91
CA LEU A 84 -4.17 -12.53 -8.55
C LEU A 84 -4.64 -13.40 -9.72
N THR A 85 -4.63 -12.84 -10.92
CA THR A 85 -5.19 -13.47 -12.13
C THR A 85 -4.13 -14.16 -12.98
N ASP A 86 -2.87 -13.75 -12.84
CA ASP A 86 -1.73 -14.29 -13.59
C ASP A 86 -0.53 -14.50 -12.64
N PRO A 87 -0.30 -15.70 -12.13
CA PRO A 87 0.78 -15.99 -11.20
C PRO A 87 2.19 -15.87 -11.82
N ASP A 88 2.30 -15.83 -13.15
CA ASP A 88 3.57 -15.56 -13.83
C ASP A 88 3.90 -14.06 -13.88
N LYS A 89 2.93 -13.21 -13.54
CA LYS A 89 3.09 -11.77 -13.43
C LYS A 89 3.39 -11.37 -11.99
N PHE A 90 4.51 -10.69 -11.77
CA PHE A 90 4.88 -10.25 -10.43
C PHE A 90 5.67 -8.92 -10.43
N ILE A 91 5.68 -8.27 -9.28
CA ILE A 91 6.56 -7.15 -8.92
C ILE A 91 7.55 -7.66 -7.87
N GLU A 92 8.83 -7.39 -8.07
CA GLU A 92 9.90 -7.74 -7.14
C GLU A 92 10.56 -6.49 -6.56
N ILE A 93 10.75 -6.49 -5.26
CA ILE A 93 11.52 -5.49 -4.52
C ILE A 93 12.61 -6.21 -3.75
N GLY A 94 13.83 -5.71 -3.86
CA GLY A 94 14.94 -6.27 -3.10
C GLY A 94 15.80 -5.20 -2.43
N MET A 95 16.28 -5.56 -1.25
CA MET A 95 17.11 -4.75 -0.37
C MET A 95 18.32 -5.56 0.04
N GLY A 96 19.51 -5.09 -0.34
CA GLY A 96 20.79 -5.72 0.04
C GLY A 96 21.27 -5.28 1.41
N SER A 97 22.18 -6.08 1.96
CA SER A 97 22.82 -5.85 3.26
C SER A 97 23.51 -4.48 3.36
N PRO A 98 23.42 -3.79 4.52
CA PRO A 98 24.34 -2.70 4.84
C PRO A 98 25.80 -3.20 4.91
N PRO A 99 26.80 -2.37 4.58
CA PRO A 99 26.70 -0.95 4.26
C PRO A 99 26.42 -0.63 2.78
N GLN A 100 26.26 -1.63 1.93
CA GLN A 100 26.03 -1.39 0.50
C GLN A 100 24.60 -0.89 0.26
N GLU A 101 23.61 -1.46 0.95
CA GLU A 101 22.23 -1.03 0.89
C GLU A 101 21.69 -1.04 -0.55
N LYS A 102 22.04 -2.09 -1.30
CA LYS A 102 21.55 -2.28 -2.67
C LYS A 102 20.01 -2.26 -2.68
N PHE A 103 19.42 -1.61 -3.68
CA PHE A 103 17.98 -1.56 -3.87
C PHE A 103 17.63 -1.83 -5.33
N TRP A 104 16.65 -2.69 -5.56
CA TRP A 104 16.11 -2.88 -6.91
C TRP A 104 14.60 -3.06 -6.90
N VAL A 105 14.03 -2.71 -8.01
CA VAL A 105 12.63 -2.94 -8.36
C VAL A 105 12.62 -3.62 -9.71
N ALA A 106 11.93 -4.72 -9.84
CA ALA A 106 11.75 -5.42 -11.10
C ALA A 106 10.29 -5.84 -11.27
N ALA A 107 9.89 -6.12 -12.50
CA ALA A 107 8.60 -6.71 -12.81
C ALA A 107 8.77 -7.82 -13.85
N GLN A 108 7.93 -8.83 -13.72
CA GLN A 108 7.71 -9.87 -14.73
C GLN A 108 6.35 -9.63 -15.35
N ILE A 109 6.33 -9.39 -16.67
CA ILE A 109 5.11 -9.18 -17.46
C ILE A 109 5.17 -10.18 -18.62
N PRO A 110 4.48 -11.34 -18.54
CA PRO A 110 4.65 -12.46 -19.46
C PRO A 110 4.35 -12.12 -20.92
N ASP A 111 3.33 -11.32 -21.18
CA ASP A 111 2.87 -10.97 -22.53
C ASP A 111 3.60 -9.80 -23.17
N ASP A 112 4.59 -9.22 -22.48
CA ASP A 112 5.34 -8.06 -22.96
C ASP A 112 6.85 -8.35 -22.98
N THR A 113 7.60 -7.75 -22.09
CA THR A 113 9.06 -7.78 -22.08
C THR A 113 9.66 -8.91 -21.24
N GLY A 114 8.83 -9.68 -20.55
CA GLY A 114 9.27 -10.67 -19.57
C GLY A 114 9.80 -10.01 -18.29
N TYR A 115 10.90 -10.54 -17.73
CA TYR A 115 11.50 -9.97 -16.51
C TYR A 115 12.35 -8.75 -16.82
N VAL A 116 11.98 -7.61 -16.27
CA VAL A 116 12.64 -6.32 -16.46
C VAL A 116 13.01 -5.68 -15.13
N VAL A 117 14.28 -5.30 -15.00
CA VAL A 117 14.72 -4.46 -13.89
C VAL A 117 14.38 -3.00 -14.20
N ILE A 118 13.41 -2.48 -13.47
CA ILE A 118 12.88 -1.12 -13.61
C ILE A 118 13.82 -0.09 -12.99
N HIS A 119 14.33 -0.41 -11.80
CA HIS A 119 15.26 0.42 -11.06
C HIS A 119 16.28 -0.48 -10.36
N SER A 120 17.55 -0.07 -10.39
CA SER A 120 18.60 -0.71 -9.61
C SER A 120 19.61 0.31 -9.17
N LYS A 121 19.97 0.27 -7.88
CA LYS A 121 21.05 1.07 -7.30
C LYS A 121 21.86 0.19 -6.36
N LEU A 122 23.16 0.05 -6.65
CA LEU A 122 24.03 -0.91 -5.97
C LEU A 122 24.52 -0.45 -4.60
N GLU A 123 24.56 0.86 -4.37
CA GLU A 123 25.02 1.45 -3.12
C GLU A 123 24.07 2.54 -2.65
N ARG A 124 23.72 2.54 -1.37
CA ARG A 124 22.77 3.49 -0.77
C ARG A 124 21.46 3.57 -1.56
N GLY A 125 20.95 2.42 -1.96
CA GLY A 125 19.75 2.30 -2.75
C GLY A 125 18.47 2.38 -1.93
N TRP A 126 18.51 1.92 -0.69
CA TRP A 126 17.46 2.08 0.33
C TRP A 126 18.07 2.65 1.62
N ILE A 127 17.24 3.16 2.49
CA ILE A 127 17.69 3.79 3.74
C ILE A 127 17.21 2.90 4.89
N PRO A 128 18.12 2.32 5.69
CA PRO A 128 17.78 1.64 6.93
C PRO A 128 16.92 2.53 7.84
N GLU A 129 16.04 1.94 8.63
CA GLU A 129 15.12 2.64 9.53
C GLU A 129 14.05 3.52 8.83
N LYS A 130 14.05 3.58 7.50
CA LYS A 130 13.01 4.25 6.71
C LYS A 130 12.10 3.24 6.04
N LEU A 131 10.86 3.67 5.80
CA LEU A 131 9.86 2.85 5.13
C LEU A 131 10.06 2.91 3.61
N GLN A 132 10.06 1.75 2.97
CA GLN A 132 9.93 1.65 1.52
C GLN A 132 8.43 1.53 1.20
N ILE A 133 7.99 2.24 0.16
CA ILE A 133 6.56 2.32 -0.16
C ILE A 133 6.38 2.00 -1.64
N LEU A 134 5.47 1.07 -1.92
CA LEU A 134 4.94 0.82 -3.24
C LEU A 134 3.49 1.28 -3.23
N ALA A 135 3.10 2.02 -4.24
CA ALA A 135 1.71 2.42 -4.42
C ALA A 135 1.28 2.17 -5.87
N TYR A 136 0.13 1.60 -6.03
CA TYR A 136 -0.43 1.30 -7.34
C TYR A 136 -1.88 1.74 -7.41
N THR A 137 -2.21 2.35 -8.53
CA THR A 137 -3.60 2.55 -8.97
C THR A 137 -3.68 2.25 -10.45
N GLU A 138 -4.79 1.71 -10.91
CA GLU A 138 -5.00 1.39 -12.33
C GLU A 138 -4.79 2.63 -13.23
N LYS A 139 -5.16 3.81 -12.76
CA LYS A 139 -5.02 5.06 -13.50
C LYS A 139 -3.60 5.62 -13.52
N ALA A 140 -2.87 5.51 -12.41
CA ALA A 140 -1.55 6.14 -12.26
C ALA A 140 -0.39 5.16 -12.44
N GLY A 141 -0.65 3.85 -12.44
CA GLY A 141 0.41 2.84 -12.48
C GLY A 141 1.16 2.70 -11.16
N LEU A 142 2.32 2.07 -11.21
CA LEU A 142 3.17 1.78 -10.06
C LEU A 142 4.09 2.96 -9.73
N THR A 143 4.13 3.32 -8.46
CA THR A 143 5.08 4.29 -7.88
C THR A 143 5.83 3.63 -6.73
N VAL A 144 7.15 3.79 -6.68
CA VAL A 144 8.01 3.22 -5.64
C VAL A 144 8.87 4.30 -5.00
N ASN A 145 8.90 4.29 -3.66
CA ASN A 145 9.75 5.13 -2.83
C ASN A 145 10.72 4.24 -2.03
N ASN A 146 12.00 4.56 -2.04
CA ASN A 146 13.06 3.79 -1.39
C ASN A 146 13.34 4.21 0.07
N GLY A 147 12.46 5.01 0.66
CA GLY A 147 12.63 5.59 2.00
C GLY A 147 13.19 7.02 2.00
N GLU A 148 13.78 7.47 0.89
CA GLU A 148 14.32 8.83 0.74
C GLU A 148 13.60 9.60 -0.37
N ARG A 149 13.38 8.93 -1.51
CA ARG A 149 12.81 9.55 -2.70
C ARG A 149 12.02 8.55 -3.53
N ILE A 150 11.19 9.08 -4.39
CA ILE A 150 10.52 8.29 -5.43
C ILE A 150 11.58 7.88 -6.46
N VAL A 151 11.74 6.58 -6.67
CA VAL A 151 12.69 5.98 -7.62
C VAL A 151 12.03 5.56 -8.92
N THR A 152 10.72 5.33 -8.89
CA THR A 152 9.88 5.01 -10.05
C THR A 152 8.52 5.65 -9.82
N SER A 153 7.95 6.26 -10.85
CA SER A 153 6.62 6.86 -10.78
C SER A 153 5.82 6.64 -12.06
N ASN A 154 4.53 6.41 -11.89
CA ASN A 154 3.57 6.25 -12.97
C ASN A 154 3.96 5.18 -14.01
N LEU A 155 4.61 4.10 -13.54
CA LEU A 155 4.96 3.00 -14.42
C LEU A 155 3.70 2.20 -14.75
N ASP A 156 3.40 2.12 -16.03
CA ASP A 156 2.35 1.25 -16.54
C ASP A 156 2.82 -0.22 -16.48
N ILE A 157 2.14 -1.00 -15.65
CA ILE A 157 2.32 -2.45 -15.53
C ILE A 157 1.03 -3.20 -15.88
N GLY A 158 0.08 -2.49 -16.50
CA GLY A 158 -1.28 -2.97 -16.70
C GLY A 158 -2.05 -3.17 -15.41
N SER A 159 -3.21 -3.84 -15.49
CA SER A 159 -3.96 -4.20 -14.28
C SER A 159 -3.13 -5.13 -13.39
N PHE A 160 -3.04 -4.82 -12.10
CA PHE A 160 -2.27 -5.60 -11.13
C PHE A 160 -2.99 -5.68 -9.78
N GLN A 161 -3.39 -6.87 -9.42
CA GLN A 161 -4.06 -7.18 -8.15
C GLN A 161 -3.18 -8.14 -7.37
N ILE A 162 -2.81 -7.79 -6.13
CA ILE A 162 -1.94 -8.67 -5.35
C ILE A 162 -2.77 -9.82 -4.77
N GLY A 163 -2.46 -11.05 -5.21
CA GLY A 163 -3.09 -12.28 -4.74
C GLY A 163 -2.22 -13.10 -3.79
N SER A 164 -0.90 -13.01 -3.92
CA SER A 164 0.06 -13.77 -3.14
C SER A 164 1.42 -13.11 -3.10
N TYR A 165 2.32 -13.63 -2.26
CA TYR A 165 3.70 -13.17 -2.18
C TYR A 165 4.67 -14.32 -1.95
N SER A 166 5.96 -14.09 -2.22
CA SER A 166 7.06 -14.95 -1.79
C SER A 166 8.27 -14.12 -1.38
N VAL A 167 9.17 -14.71 -0.60
CA VAL A 167 10.38 -14.05 -0.12
C VAL A 167 11.61 -14.91 -0.35
N PHE A 168 12.76 -14.27 -0.56
CA PHE A 168 14.05 -14.92 -0.69
C PHE A 168 15.18 -13.94 -0.41
N GLY A 169 16.38 -14.41 -0.22
CA GLY A 169 17.52 -13.55 0.06
C GLY A 169 18.86 -14.11 -0.42
N MET A 170 18.89 -15.39 -0.82
CA MET A 170 20.07 -16.04 -1.36
C MET A 170 20.02 -16.10 -2.88
N GLU A 171 21.15 -15.95 -3.54
CA GLU A 171 21.25 -16.09 -5.01
C GLU A 171 21.42 -17.57 -5.42
N SER A 172 22.04 -18.37 -4.56
CA SER A 172 22.23 -19.81 -4.78
C SER A 172 22.07 -20.61 -3.49
N SER A 173 21.84 -21.92 -3.64
CA SER A 173 21.71 -22.84 -2.51
C SER A 173 23.03 -23.09 -1.75
N THR A 174 24.14 -22.62 -2.28
CA THR A 174 25.49 -22.75 -1.66
C THR A 174 25.92 -21.47 -0.96
N ASP A 175 25.13 -20.40 -1.03
CA ASP A 175 25.43 -19.14 -0.34
C ASP A 175 25.29 -19.31 1.18
N PRO A 176 26.03 -18.51 1.95
CA PRO A 176 25.77 -18.40 3.37
C PRO A 176 24.38 -17.80 3.60
N PRO A 177 23.80 -17.99 4.81
CA PRO A 177 22.53 -17.38 5.15
C PRO A 177 22.54 -15.87 4.87
N ALA A 178 21.46 -15.38 4.28
CA ALA A 178 21.33 -13.94 3.98
C ALA A 178 21.05 -13.12 5.25
N VAL A 179 20.29 -13.70 6.18
CA VAL A 179 19.77 -13.01 7.37
C VAL A 179 19.97 -13.86 8.62
N ASN A 180 20.37 -13.23 9.72
CA ASN A 180 20.50 -13.86 11.03
C ASN A 180 19.24 -13.72 11.88
N SER A 181 18.67 -12.51 11.95
CA SER A 181 17.59 -12.17 12.86
C SER A 181 16.97 -10.81 12.46
N GLY A 182 16.12 -10.27 13.30
CA GLY A 182 15.49 -8.98 13.09
C GLY A 182 14.02 -9.10 12.74
N LYS A 183 13.48 -8.06 12.12
CA LYS A 183 12.07 -7.98 11.73
C LYS A 183 11.93 -7.48 10.31
N PHE A 184 11.05 -8.11 9.57
CA PHE A 184 10.60 -7.62 8.27
C PHE A 184 9.08 -7.55 8.30
N VAL A 185 8.56 -6.34 8.23
CA VAL A 185 7.13 -6.11 8.38
C VAL A 185 6.60 -5.45 7.12
N ILE A 186 5.50 -5.97 6.63
CA ILE A 186 4.76 -5.44 5.50
C ILE A 186 3.39 -5.00 5.98
N GLU A 187 3.02 -3.79 5.64
CA GLU A 187 1.69 -3.25 5.86
C GLU A 187 1.00 -3.01 4.53
N PHE A 188 -0.14 -3.64 4.34
CA PHE A 188 -0.98 -3.45 3.16
C PHE A 188 -2.14 -2.52 3.48
N MET A 189 -2.39 -1.62 2.56
CA MET A 189 -3.60 -0.83 2.50
C MET A 189 -4.18 -0.94 1.10
N SER A 190 -5.38 -1.47 0.95
CA SER A 190 -6.05 -1.58 -0.34
C SER A 190 -7.47 -1.01 -0.30
N GLY A 191 -7.96 -0.59 -1.46
CA GLY A 191 -9.18 0.18 -1.62
C GLY A 191 -8.89 1.62 -2.02
N ASP A 192 -9.92 2.39 -2.31
CA ASP A 192 -9.77 3.80 -2.67
C ASP A 192 -9.92 4.70 -1.43
N PRO A 193 -8.80 5.13 -0.81
CA PRO A 193 -8.85 5.97 0.37
C PRO A 193 -9.47 7.35 0.08
N THR A 194 -9.49 7.79 -1.19
CA THR A 194 -10.02 9.11 -1.56
C THR A 194 -11.53 9.10 -1.61
N GLN A 195 -12.15 7.99 -1.97
CA GLN A 195 -13.61 7.88 -2.04
C GLN A 195 -14.25 8.00 -0.65
N ASN A 196 -13.68 7.38 0.37
CA ASN A 196 -14.22 7.46 1.73
C ASN A 196 -14.05 8.84 2.37
N GLN A 197 -12.95 9.52 2.13
CA GLN A 197 -12.71 10.86 2.70
C GLN A 197 -13.52 11.93 1.98
N LEU A 198 -13.62 11.87 0.65
CA LEU A 198 -14.41 12.82 -0.13
C LEU A 198 -15.92 12.63 0.04
N ALA A 199 -16.39 11.42 0.26
CA ALA A 199 -17.81 11.16 0.52
C ALA A 199 -18.29 11.75 1.85
N LEU A 200 -17.43 11.85 2.84
CA LEU A 200 -17.76 12.46 4.15
C LEU A 200 -17.52 13.97 4.19
N PHE A 201 -16.69 14.52 3.30
CA PHE A 201 -16.34 15.95 3.29
C PHE A 201 -17.56 16.88 3.17
N PRO A 202 -18.56 16.64 2.31
CA PRO A 202 -19.77 17.48 2.25
C PRO A 202 -20.55 17.48 3.56
N PHE A 203 -20.57 16.38 4.30
CA PHE A 203 -21.27 16.27 5.58
C PHE A 203 -20.56 17.04 6.68
N PHE A 204 -19.22 17.01 6.73
CA PHE A 204 -18.44 17.81 7.67
C PHE A 204 -18.59 19.30 7.35
N LEU A 205 -18.59 19.67 6.07
CA LEU A 205 -18.80 21.05 5.65
C LEU A 205 -20.21 21.55 6.02
N ALA A 206 -21.25 20.76 5.72
CA ALA A 206 -22.63 21.12 6.05
C ALA A 206 -22.84 21.18 7.56
N GLY A 207 -22.29 20.25 8.33
CA GLY A 207 -22.33 20.26 9.79
C GLY A 207 -21.62 21.49 10.38
N GLY A 208 -20.45 21.83 9.89
CA GLY A 208 -19.68 23.01 10.30
C GLY A 208 -20.44 24.32 10.04
N ILE A 209 -21.02 24.47 8.85
CA ILE A 209 -21.85 25.65 8.50
C ILE A 209 -23.09 25.71 9.39
N GLY A 210 -23.76 24.57 9.64
CA GLY A 210 -24.92 24.51 10.51
C GLY A 210 -24.64 24.97 11.93
N VAL A 211 -23.50 24.57 12.51
CA VAL A 211 -23.06 25.01 13.84
C VAL A 211 -22.80 26.54 13.87
N ILE A 212 -22.09 27.06 12.86
CA ILE A 212 -21.79 28.50 12.77
C ILE A 212 -23.08 29.33 12.68
N VAL A 213 -24.01 28.92 11.81
CA VAL A 213 -25.30 29.59 11.65
C VAL A 213 -26.11 29.56 12.96
N THR A 214 -26.09 28.42 13.66
CA THR A 214 -26.79 28.29 14.95
C THR A 214 -26.21 29.24 16.00
N ILE A 215 -24.89 29.32 16.12
CA ILE A 215 -24.18 30.21 17.03
C ILE A 215 -24.53 31.68 16.69
N LEU A 216 -24.49 32.06 15.42
CA LEU A 216 -24.83 33.46 15.00
C LEU A 216 -26.29 33.80 15.33
N LEU A 217 -27.22 32.87 15.15
CA LEU A 217 -28.65 33.14 15.48
C LEU A 217 -28.90 33.24 16.99
N VAL A 218 -28.19 32.44 17.79
CA VAL A 218 -28.31 32.47 19.24
C VAL A 218 -27.68 33.77 19.82
N THR A 219 -26.51 34.15 19.32
CA THR A 219 -25.84 35.39 19.77
C THR A 219 -26.61 36.67 19.37
N LYS A 220 -27.18 36.69 18.16
CA LYS A 220 -28.02 37.81 17.69
C LYS A 220 -29.34 37.98 18.50
N LYS A 221 -29.81 36.90 19.13
CA LYS A 221 -31.03 36.93 19.96
C LYS A 221 -30.77 37.43 21.39
N ARG A 222 -29.50 37.47 21.81
CA ARG A 222 -29.08 37.91 23.15
C ARG A 222 -28.71 39.38 23.23
N ASN A 223 -28.46 40.02 22.11
CA ASN A 223 -28.32 41.48 21.94
C ASN A 223 -29.65 42.08 21.42
#